data_c43c1f61b82a28e317ec3dc7f2f09a36
#
_entry.id   c43c1f61b82a28e317ec3dc7f2f09a36
#
_cell.length_a   1.000
_cell.length_b   1.000
_cell.length_c   1.000
_cell.angle_alpha   90.00
_cell.angle_beta   90.00
_cell.angle_gamma   90.00
#
_symmetry.space_group_name_H-M   'P 1'
#
loop_
_entity.id
_entity.type
_entity.pdbx_description
1 polymer ?
#
loop_
_entity_poly.entity_id
_entity_poly.type
_entity_poly.pdbx_seq_one_letter_code
_entity_poly.pdbx_strand_id
1 'polypeptide(L)'
;MKVVRILLLLLSAVCGLSLYAAQSDLDRLDGYVARRAEYVARKQHSIDRIKAQLRPSMTAVERLAIYDRLFEAYYTFRFDSAMVYVKRGSQLAESAHNSYFQDNFRIHQGLLLATSGYYS
;
A
#
# COMPACT_ATOMS: atom_id res chain seq x y z
N MET A 1 20.08 43.67 38.34
CA MET A 1 19.56 42.40 38.91
C MET A 1 18.15 42.07 38.45
N LYS A 2 17.21 43.01 38.39
CA LYS A 2 15.83 42.77 37.88
C LYS A 2 15.82 42.40 36.40
N VAL A 3 16.66 43.01 35.57
CA VAL A 3 16.77 42.77 34.12
C VAL A 3 17.24 41.34 33.83
N VAL A 4 18.18 40.79 34.57
CA VAL A 4 18.68 39.41 34.43
C VAL A 4 17.61 38.38 34.78
N ARG A 5 16.80 38.63 35.82
CA ARG A 5 15.67 37.77 36.18
C ARG A 5 14.56 37.75 35.11
N ILE A 6 14.25 38.90 34.53
CA ILE A 6 13.28 39.01 33.42
C ILE A 6 13.81 38.31 32.20
N LEU A 7 15.11 38.43 31.89
CA LEU A 7 15.74 37.77 30.76
C LEU A 7 15.73 36.23 30.90
N LEU A 8 16.01 35.71 32.08
CA LEU A 8 15.94 34.28 32.42
C LEU A 8 14.50 33.72 32.31
N LEU A 9 13.51 34.47 32.78
CA LEU A 9 12.09 34.10 32.64
C LEU A 9 11.63 34.08 31.20
N LEU A 10 12.04 35.04 30.37
CA LEU A 10 11.76 35.09 28.94
C LEU A 10 12.43 33.92 28.21
N LEU A 11 13.66 33.58 28.56
CA LEU A 11 14.39 32.45 27.98
C LEU A 11 13.73 31.11 28.29
N SER A 12 13.27 30.92 29.53
CA SER A 12 12.55 29.71 29.95
C SER A 12 11.20 29.57 29.27
N ALA A 13 10.47 30.66 29.03
CA ALA A 13 9.21 30.67 28.31
C ALA A 13 9.39 30.28 26.84
N VAL A 14 10.44 30.78 26.16
CA VAL A 14 10.75 30.42 24.76
C VAL A 14 11.13 28.95 24.64
N CYS A 15 11.93 28.40 25.55
CA CYS A 15 12.26 26.96 25.56
C CYS A 15 11.01 26.09 25.79
N GLY A 16 10.10 26.48 26.67
CA GLY A 16 8.84 25.77 26.92
C GLY A 16 7.93 25.72 25.71
N LEU A 17 7.82 26.82 24.97
CA LEU A 17 7.03 26.89 23.73
C LEU A 17 7.62 26.01 22.61
N SER A 18 8.94 25.97 22.48
CA SER A 18 9.61 25.11 21.48
C SER A 18 9.42 23.62 21.76
N LEU A 19 9.49 23.21 23.02
CA LEU A 19 9.24 21.82 23.45
C LEU A 19 7.77 21.43 23.23
N TYR A 20 6.83 22.33 23.49
CA TYR A 20 5.41 22.08 23.26
C TYR A 20 5.07 21.92 21.77
N ALA A 21 5.65 22.74 20.90
CA ALA A 21 5.49 22.63 19.45
C ALA A 21 6.07 21.30 18.92
N ALA A 22 7.27 20.89 19.38
CA ALA A 22 7.89 19.63 19.01
C ALA A 22 7.05 18.42 19.46
N GLN A 23 6.47 18.45 20.66
CA GLN A 23 5.57 17.39 21.16
C GLN A 23 4.30 17.29 20.31
N SER A 24 3.70 18.41 19.94
CA SER A 24 2.51 18.45 19.05
C SER A 24 2.81 17.85 17.67
N ASP A 25 3.98 18.11 17.11
CA ASP A 25 4.39 17.56 15.82
C ASP A 25 4.65 16.05 15.89
N LEU A 26 5.23 15.57 16.99
CA LEU A 26 5.41 14.14 17.27
C LEU A 26 4.07 13.42 17.40
N ASP A 27 3.11 13.98 18.15
CA ASP A 27 1.77 13.40 18.31
C ASP A 27 1.02 13.32 16.97
N ARG A 28 1.19 14.32 16.10
CA ARG A 28 0.63 14.30 14.74
C ARG A 28 1.28 13.21 13.89
N LEU A 29 2.61 13.07 13.96
CA LEU A 29 3.35 12.04 13.24
C LEU A 29 2.92 10.64 13.69
N ASP A 30 2.80 10.41 14.99
CA ASP A 30 2.32 9.15 15.55
C ASP A 30 0.90 8.82 15.06
N GLY A 31 0.04 9.82 14.97
CA GLY A 31 -1.30 9.68 14.39
C GLY A 31 -1.28 9.28 12.91
N TYR A 32 -0.34 9.79 12.11
CA TYR A 32 -0.16 9.39 10.71
C TYR A 32 0.36 7.95 10.59
N VAL A 33 1.35 7.59 11.40
CA VAL A 33 1.92 6.23 11.44
C VAL A 33 0.86 5.21 11.83
N ALA A 34 0.07 5.48 12.86
CA ALA A 34 -1.01 4.60 13.31
C ALA A 34 -2.07 4.39 12.22
N ARG A 35 -2.51 5.46 11.54
CA ARG A 35 -3.47 5.37 10.42
C ARG A 35 -2.92 4.58 9.23
N ARG A 36 -1.62 4.75 8.93
CA ARG A 36 -0.96 3.97 7.88
C ARG A 36 -0.91 2.49 8.23
N ALA A 37 -0.55 2.16 9.47
CA ALA A 37 -0.53 0.77 9.95
C ALA A 37 -1.92 0.11 9.87
N GLU A 38 -2.96 0.83 10.26
CA GLU A 38 -4.35 0.37 10.14
C GLU A 38 -4.76 0.15 8.68
N TYR A 39 -4.41 1.07 7.78
CA TYR A 39 -4.66 0.92 6.34
C TYR A 39 -3.98 -0.32 5.78
N VAL A 40 -2.70 -0.52 6.09
CA VAL A 40 -1.92 -1.69 5.67
C VAL A 40 -2.56 -2.99 6.18
N ALA A 41 -2.95 -3.03 7.45
CA ALA A 41 -3.60 -4.20 8.05
C ALA A 41 -4.94 -4.53 7.37
N ARG A 42 -5.77 -3.53 7.10
CA ARG A 42 -7.05 -3.72 6.37
C ARG A 42 -6.83 -4.23 4.95
N LYS A 43 -5.86 -3.66 4.24
CA LYS A 43 -5.48 -4.12 2.88
C LYS A 43 -5.02 -5.57 2.90
N GLN A 44 -4.10 -5.91 3.81
CA GLN A 44 -3.59 -7.27 3.94
C GLN A 44 -4.71 -8.26 4.26
N HIS A 45 -5.59 -7.94 5.21
CA HIS A 45 -6.73 -8.78 5.54
C HIS A 45 -7.68 -9.01 4.34
N SER A 46 -7.93 -7.97 3.55
CA SER A 46 -8.73 -8.09 2.32
C SER A 46 -8.07 -9.03 1.30
N ILE A 47 -6.76 -8.89 1.10
CA ILE A 47 -5.98 -9.74 0.20
C ILE A 47 -6.01 -11.21 0.67
N ASP A 48 -5.83 -11.45 1.96
CA ASP A 48 -5.83 -12.80 2.55
C ASP A 48 -7.19 -13.48 2.37
N ARG A 49 -8.29 -12.74 2.48
CA ARG A 49 -9.63 -13.25 2.18
C ARG A 49 -9.81 -13.63 0.72
N ILE A 50 -9.24 -12.88 -0.22
CA ILE A 50 -9.27 -13.23 -1.65
C ILE A 50 -8.44 -14.50 -1.90
N LYS A 51 -7.23 -14.57 -1.33
CA LYS A 51 -6.36 -15.75 -1.43
C LYS A 51 -6.99 -17.02 -0.87
N ALA A 52 -7.73 -16.89 0.24
CA ALA A 52 -8.41 -18.03 0.87
C ALA A 52 -9.50 -18.64 -0.03
N GLN A 53 -9.94 -17.96 -1.07
CA GLN A 53 -10.88 -18.50 -2.05
C GLN A 53 -10.23 -19.46 -3.06
N LEU A 54 -8.88 -19.44 -3.20
CA LEU A 54 -8.17 -20.35 -4.09
C LEU A 54 -8.28 -21.81 -3.60
N ARG A 55 -8.84 -22.68 -4.44
CA ARG A 55 -9.00 -24.11 -4.16
C ARG A 55 -8.41 -24.94 -5.29
N PRO A 56 -7.87 -26.13 -5.01
CA PRO A 56 -7.33 -27.03 -6.05
C PRO A 56 -8.38 -27.43 -7.10
N SER A 57 -9.64 -27.57 -6.69
CA SER A 57 -10.77 -28.02 -7.54
C SER A 57 -11.36 -26.94 -8.45
N MET A 58 -10.84 -25.72 -8.42
CA MET A 58 -11.35 -24.63 -9.25
C MET A 58 -11.03 -24.82 -10.72
N THR A 59 -11.98 -24.40 -11.57
CA THR A 59 -11.74 -24.26 -13.01
C THR A 59 -10.69 -23.19 -13.28
N ALA A 60 -10.09 -23.22 -14.48
CA ALA A 60 -9.14 -22.19 -14.91
C ALA A 60 -9.76 -20.80 -14.89
N VAL A 61 -11.02 -20.67 -15.35
CA VAL A 61 -11.73 -19.38 -15.39
C VAL A 61 -11.96 -18.82 -13.99
N GLU A 62 -12.41 -19.64 -13.04
CA GLU A 62 -12.59 -19.22 -11.65
C GLU A 62 -11.26 -18.76 -11.02
N ARG A 63 -10.19 -19.48 -11.28
CA ARG A 63 -8.85 -19.13 -10.79
C ARG A 63 -8.32 -17.85 -11.43
N LEU A 64 -8.55 -17.65 -12.72
CA LEU A 64 -8.19 -16.42 -13.43
C LEU A 64 -8.94 -15.21 -12.87
N ALA A 65 -10.22 -15.35 -12.54
CA ALA A 65 -11.00 -14.27 -11.92
C ALA A 65 -10.44 -13.89 -10.52
N ILE A 66 -9.92 -14.86 -9.76
CA ILE A 66 -9.27 -14.58 -8.47
C ILE A 66 -7.91 -13.90 -8.68
N TYR A 67 -7.13 -14.32 -9.65
CA TYR A 67 -5.85 -13.66 -9.96
C TYR A 67 -6.04 -12.22 -10.42
N ASP A 68 -7.08 -11.93 -11.19
CA ASP A 68 -7.47 -10.58 -11.57
C ASP A 68 -7.78 -9.71 -10.34
N ARG A 69 -8.62 -10.20 -9.43
CA ARG A 69 -8.92 -9.51 -8.16
C ARG A 69 -7.70 -9.32 -7.26
N LEU A 70 -6.78 -10.27 -7.25
CA LEU A 70 -5.52 -10.16 -6.49
C LEU A 70 -4.59 -9.13 -7.12
N PHE A 71 -4.53 -9.06 -8.44
CA PHE A 71 -3.83 -7.97 -9.13
C PHE A 71 -4.38 -6.61 -8.69
N GLU A 72 -5.69 -6.39 -8.79
CA GLU A 72 -6.32 -5.13 -8.41
C GLU A 72 -6.05 -4.75 -6.94
N ALA A 73 -6.11 -5.73 -6.03
CA ALA A 73 -5.85 -5.52 -4.62
C ALA A 73 -4.40 -5.12 -4.34
N TYR A 74 -3.44 -5.65 -5.09
CA TYR A 74 -2.02 -5.36 -4.95
C TYR A 74 -1.54 -4.16 -5.76
N TYR A 75 -2.19 -3.83 -6.87
CA TYR A 75 -1.75 -2.81 -7.82
C TYR A 75 -1.39 -1.46 -7.17
N THR A 76 -2.22 -1.01 -6.24
CA THR A 76 -2.01 0.24 -5.49
C THR A 76 -1.25 0.06 -4.16
N PHE A 77 -0.84 -1.16 -3.84
CA PHE A 77 -0.30 -1.50 -2.53
C PHE A 77 1.10 -2.09 -2.57
N ARG A 78 1.35 -3.08 -3.44
CA ARG A 78 2.65 -3.76 -3.60
C ARG A 78 2.87 -4.16 -5.05
N PHE A 79 3.73 -3.42 -5.72
CA PHE A 79 4.07 -3.66 -7.12
C PHE A 79 4.54 -5.09 -7.42
N ASP A 80 5.52 -5.60 -6.64
CA ASP A 80 6.08 -6.94 -6.87
C ASP A 80 5.02 -8.04 -6.76
N SER A 81 4.12 -7.93 -5.79
CA SER A 81 3.03 -8.86 -5.60
C SER A 81 2.00 -8.79 -6.73
N ALA A 82 1.69 -7.58 -7.23
CA ALA A 82 0.82 -7.40 -8.39
C ALA A 82 1.43 -8.07 -9.63
N MET A 83 2.74 -7.90 -9.86
CA MET A 83 3.45 -8.52 -10.99
C MET A 83 3.41 -10.06 -10.92
N VAL A 84 3.48 -10.66 -9.74
CA VAL A 84 3.33 -12.12 -9.57
C VAL A 84 2.00 -12.61 -10.12
N TYR A 85 0.89 -11.91 -9.81
CA TYR A 85 -0.45 -12.32 -10.26
C TYR A 85 -0.69 -12.02 -11.74
N VAL A 86 -0.10 -10.97 -12.29
CA VAL A 86 -0.09 -10.75 -13.75
C VAL A 86 0.59 -11.92 -14.47
N LYS A 87 1.78 -12.34 -14.03
CA LYS A 87 2.50 -13.47 -14.64
C LYS A 87 1.71 -14.79 -14.53
N ARG A 88 1.20 -15.11 -13.34
CA ARG A 88 0.39 -16.31 -13.12
C ARG A 88 -0.89 -16.30 -13.95
N GLY A 89 -1.56 -15.16 -14.01
CA GLY A 89 -2.77 -14.98 -14.80
C GLY A 89 -2.51 -15.13 -16.29
N SER A 90 -1.46 -14.50 -16.83
CA SER A 90 -1.08 -14.62 -18.24
C SER A 90 -0.79 -16.08 -18.63
N GLN A 91 0.03 -16.77 -17.85
CA GLN A 91 0.38 -18.18 -18.09
C GLN A 91 -0.85 -19.09 -18.06
N LEU A 92 -1.74 -18.91 -17.08
CA LEU A 92 -2.96 -19.72 -16.99
C LEU A 92 -3.94 -19.41 -18.13
N ALA A 93 -4.09 -18.11 -18.49
CA ALA A 93 -4.95 -17.70 -19.60
C ALA A 93 -4.47 -18.25 -20.95
N GLU A 94 -3.14 -18.31 -21.17
CA GLU A 94 -2.54 -18.94 -22.35
C GLU A 94 -2.81 -20.44 -22.39
N SER A 95 -2.54 -21.16 -21.29
CA SER A 95 -2.76 -22.60 -21.21
C SER A 95 -4.23 -23.01 -21.32
N ALA A 96 -5.14 -22.19 -20.83
CA ALA A 96 -6.58 -22.39 -20.94
C ALA A 96 -7.20 -21.87 -22.24
N HIS A 97 -6.39 -21.28 -23.15
CA HIS A 97 -6.84 -20.65 -24.39
C HIS A 97 -7.98 -19.63 -24.19
N ASN A 98 -7.94 -18.89 -23.07
CA ASN A 98 -8.95 -17.88 -22.72
C ASN A 98 -8.52 -16.50 -23.21
N SER A 99 -9.02 -16.09 -24.36
CA SER A 99 -8.66 -14.81 -25.01
C SER A 99 -9.00 -13.59 -24.18
N TYR A 100 -10.14 -13.61 -23.47
CA TYR A 100 -10.55 -12.50 -22.61
C TYR A 100 -9.52 -12.22 -21.51
N PHE A 101 -9.10 -13.25 -20.77
CA PHE A 101 -8.11 -13.08 -19.70
C PHE A 101 -6.70 -12.86 -20.25
N GLN A 102 -6.34 -13.38 -21.42
CA GLN A 102 -5.07 -13.05 -22.08
C GLN A 102 -4.97 -11.54 -22.34
N ASP A 103 -6.00 -10.93 -22.89
CA ASP A 103 -6.04 -9.50 -23.16
C ASP A 103 -6.07 -8.68 -21.86
N ASN A 104 -6.87 -9.12 -20.86
CA ASN A 104 -6.97 -8.46 -19.56
C ASN A 104 -5.60 -8.42 -18.84
N PHE A 105 -4.89 -9.53 -18.74
CA PHE A 105 -3.58 -9.57 -18.09
C PHE A 105 -2.49 -8.86 -18.91
N ARG A 106 -2.63 -8.76 -20.21
CA ARG A 106 -1.75 -7.93 -21.06
C ARG A 106 -1.92 -6.44 -20.75
N ILE A 107 -3.16 -5.99 -20.55
CA ILE A 107 -3.46 -4.62 -20.10
C ILE A 107 -2.89 -4.37 -18.71
N HIS A 108 -3.06 -5.28 -17.76
CA HIS A 108 -2.50 -5.18 -16.41
C HIS A 108 -0.98 -5.08 -16.42
N GLN A 109 -0.31 -5.86 -17.26
CA GLN A 109 1.14 -5.77 -17.44
C GLN A 109 1.55 -4.40 -17.98
N GLY A 110 0.83 -3.87 -18.97
CA GLY A 110 1.08 -2.53 -19.50
C GLY A 110 0.92 -1.44 -18.45
N LEU A 111 -0.12 -1.52 -17.61
CA LEU A 111 -0.35 -0.59 -16.49
C LEU A 111 0.79 -0.62 -15.47
N LEU A 112 1.27 -1.80 -15.08
CA LEU A 112 2.39 -1.93 -14.16
C LEU A 112 3.67 -1.35 -14.73
N LEU A 113 3.98 -1.62 -15.99
CA LEU A 113 5.18 -1.10 -16.64
C LEU A 113 5.13 0.43 -16.80
N ALA A 114 3.96 0.98 -17.13
CA ALA A 114 3.77 2.43 -17.21
C ALA A 114 3.97 3.12 -15.86
N THR A 115 3.48 2.53 -14.78
CA THR A 115 3.64 3.10 -13.42
C THR A 115 5.06 2.93 -12.88
N SER A 116 5.77 1.86 -13.23
CA SER A 116 7.17 1.65 -12.80
C SER A 116 8.14 2.66 -13.43
N GLY A 117 7.85 3.15 -14.64
CA GLY A 117 8.66 4.16 -15.31
C GLY A 117 8.60 5.56 -14.66
N TYR A 118 7.63 5.81 -13.80
CA TYR A 118 7.51 7.09 -13.06
C TYR A 118 8.33 7.14 -11.77
N TYR A 119 8.94 6.03 -11.35
CA TYR A 119 9.69 5.90 -10.09
C TYR A 119 11.19 5.60 -10.27
N SER A 120 11.68 5.68 -11.50
CA SER A 120 13.11 5.51 -11.83
C SER A 120 13.86 6.83 -11.95
#